data_0cf502deca8c2854fd715be1e9071593
#
_entry.id   0cf502deca8c2854fd715be1e9071593
#
_cell.length_a   1.000
_cell.length_b   1.000
_cell.length_c   1.000
_cell.angle_alpha   90.00
_cell.angle_beta   90.00
_cell.angle_gamma   90.00
#
_symmetry.space_group_name_H-M   'P 1'
#
loop_
_entity.id
_entity.type
_entity.pdbx_description
1 polymer ?
#
loop_
_entity_poly.entity_id
_entity_poly.type
_entity_poly.pdbx_seq_one_letter_code
_entity_poly.pdbx_strand_id
1 'polypeptide(L)'
;VTGIETVLADDPAMTLRQAELGLSAQQLVWNELRLSNPPLRVVLDSRGRLSETAKIVTEPGRCIAYRLDGANSSVEASSPIAVRLAPNSGESVSRVSLLSVLESLAELDECNEVLVEAGATLSGSFIEAGLVGELIVYIAPKLLGSDGRPLLGMSGLNELSDAIEFKVESVEQVGADIKVTLRPR
;
A
#
# COMPACT_ATOMS: atom_id res chain seq x y z
N VAL A 1 1.77 2.87 0.24
CA VAL A 1 1.46 2.49 -1.16
C VAL A 1 0.09 1.84 -1.22
N THR A 2 -0.71 2.22 -2.21
CA THR A 2 -2.02 1.60 -2.48
C THR A 2 -2.24 1.40 -3.99
N GLY A 3 -3.26 0.63 -4.35
CA GLY A 3 -3.69 0.46 -5.74
C GLY A 3 -4.82 1.39 -6.11
N ILE A 4 -4.93 1.74 -7.39
CA ILE A 4 -5.99 2.61 -7.91
C ILE A 4 -7.39 2.08 -7.61
N GLU A 5 -7.60 0.77 -7.59
CA GLU A 5 -8.92 0.20 -7.28
C GLU A 5 -9.37 0.51 -5.84
N THR A 6 -8.45 0.54 -4.87
CA THR A 6 -8.73 0.98 -3.50
C THR A 6 -9.12 2.46 -3.47
N VAL A 7 -8.42 3.31 -4.23
CA VAL A 7 -8.75 4.74 -4.30
C VAL A 7 -10.14 4.96 -4.88
N LEU A 8 -10.47 4.25 -5.97
CA LEU A 8 -11.77 4.37 -6.64
C LEU A 8 -12.93 3.82 -5.79
N ALA A 9 -12.67 2.82 -4.96
CA ALA A 9 -13.70 2.20 -4.12
C ALA A 9 -13.96 2.98 -2.83
N ASP A 10 -12.91 3.44 -2.15
CA ASP A 10 -12.99 3.89 -0.76
C ASP A 10 -12.59 5.37 -0.58
N ASP A 11 -12.03 6.01 -1.63
CA ASP A 11 -11.50 7.38 -1.61
C ASP A 11 -10.70 7.70 -0.32
N PRO A 12 -9.65 6.91 0.00
CA PRO A 12 -8.91 7.02 1.24
C PRO A 12 -8.02 8.28 1.25
N ALA A 13 -7.87 8.90 2.42
CA ALA A 13 -6.92 10.00 2.61
C ALA A 13 -5.48 9.52 2.76
N MET A 14 -5.28 8.36 3.38
CA MET A 14 -3.97 7.77 3.74
C MET A 14 -3.06 8.75 4.49
N THR A 15 -3.63 9.42 5.49
CA THR A 15 -2.94 10.39 6.35
C THR A 15 -2.77 9.84 7.75
N LEU A 16 -1.75 10.34 8.47
CA LEU A 16 -1.59 10.07 9.89
C LEU A 16 -2.64 10.84 10.69
N ARG A 17 -3.43 10.13 11.48
CA ARG A 17 -4.41 10.72 12.40
C ARG A 17 -3.78 10.84 13.79
N GLN A 18 -3.13 11.96 14.05
CA GLN A 18 -2.38 12.17 15.30
C GLN A 18 -3.20 11.89 16.56
N ALA A 19 -4.49 12.24 16.56
CA ALA A 19 -5.39 12.00 17.68
C ALA A 19 -5.62 10.50 17.97
N GLU A 20 -5.44 9.63 16.97
CA GLU A 20 -5.64 8.18 17.09
C GLU A 20 -4.35 7.43 17.46
N LEU A 21 -3.19 8.09 17.48
CA LEU A 21 -1.90 7.45 17.80
C LEU A 21 -1.74 7.10 19.29
N GLY A 22 -2.61 7.59 20.16
CA GLY A 22 -2.54 7.32 21.61
C GLY A 22 -1.26 7.86 22.27
N LEU A 23 -0.58 8.81 21.65
CA LEU A 23 0.68 9.39 22.15
C LEU A 23 0.41 10.37 23.29
N SER A 24 1.23 10.32 24.34
CA SER A 24 1.26 11.33 25.39
C SER A 24 1.75 12.69 24.85
N ALA A 25 1.44 13.78 25.55
CA ALA A 25 1.90 15.13 25.18
C ALA A 25 3.42 15.19 24.98
N GLN A 26 4.19 14.51 25.82
CA GLN A 26 5.65 14.45 25.72
C GLN A 26 6.12 13.69 24.46
N GLN A 27 5.45 12.57 24.12
CA GLN A 27 5.74 11.83 22.90
C GLN A 27 5.38 12.62 21.63
N LEU A 28 4.32 13.42 21.67
CA LEU A 28 3.96 14.32 20.56
C LEU A 28 5.07 15.35 20.32
N VAL A 29 5.59 15.98 21.38
CA VAL A 29 6.70 16.93 21.27
C VAL A 29 7.95 16.24 20.69
N TRP A 30 8.33 15.07 21.20
CA TRP A 30 9.49 14.33 20.68
C TRP A 30 9.36 13.89 19.22
N ASN A 31 8.15 13.71 18.75
CA ASN A 31 7.88 13.29 17.38
C ASN A 31 7.36 14.42 16.48
N GLU A 32 7.38 15.66 16.95
CA GLU A 32 6.83 16.82 16.21
C GLU A 32 7.35 16.91 14.78
N LEU A 33 8.66 16.76 14.57
CA LEU A 33 9.28 16.80 13.24
C LEU A 33 8.78 15.65 12.32
N ARG A 34 8.56 14.46 12.88
CA ARG A 34 8.03 13.32 12.13
C ARG A 34 6.54 13.48 11.82
N LEU A 35 5.78 13.99 12.78
CA LEU A 35 4.35 14.20 12.66
C LEU A 35 3.99 15.37 11.74
N SER A 36 4.88 16.37 11.63
CA SER A 36 4.72 17.50 10.71
C SER A 36 5.07 17.17 9.25
N ASN A 37 5.78 16.05 9.02
CA ASN A 37 6.10 15.57 7.69
C ASN A 37 5.16 14.40 7.31
N PRO A 38 4.08 14.67 6.57
CA PRO A 38 3.16 13.60 6.17
C PRO A 38 3.88 12.56 5.30
N PRO A 39 3.54 11.27 5.45
CA PRO A 39 4.15 10.21 4.66
C PRO A 39 3.89 10.42 3.17
N LEU A 40 4.87 10.05 2.35
CA LEU A 40 4.69 10.01 0.91
C LEU A 40 3.60 9.01 0.55
N ARG A 41 2.59 9.47 -0.17
CA ARG A 41 1.49 8.62 -0.66
C ARG A 41 1.77 8.20 -2.09
N VAL A 42 1.63 6.91 -2.34
CA VAL A 42 1.95 6.33 -3.64
C VAL A 42 0.75 5.52 -4.14
N VAL A 43 0.33 5.78 -5.37
CA VAL A 43 -0.76 5.07 -6.03
C VAL A 43 -0.22 4.32 -7.24
N LEU A 44 -0.45 3.02 -7.29
CA LEU A 44 -0.16 2.22 -8.47
C LEU A 44 -1.37 2.32 -9.42
N ASP A 45 -1.21 3.09 -10.47
CA ASP A 45 -2.27 3.47 -11.42
C ASP A 45 -1.82 3.25 -12.86
N SER A 46 -1.65 2.00 -13.26
CA SER A 46 -1.11 1.62 -14.57
C SER A 46 -1.78 2.31 -15.77
N ARG A 47 -3.03 2.75 -15.63
CA ARG A 47 -3.84 3.31 -16.71
C ARG A 47 -4.13 4.81 -16.59
N GLY A 48 -3.69 5.49 -15.53
CA GLY A 48 -3.92 6.92 -15.33
C GLY A 48 -5.36 7.29 -14.97
N ARG A 49 -5.99 6.56 -14.06
CA ARG A 49 -7.38 6.81 -13.61
C ARG A 49 -7.49 7.64 -12.33
N LEU A 50 -6.36 7.98 -11.69
CA LEU A 50 -6.34 8.76 -10.46
C LEU A 50 -6.83 10.18 -10.73
N SER A 51 -7.91 10.56 -10.03
CA SER A 51 -8.46 11.92 -10.10
C SER A 51 -7.65 12.89 -9.24
N GLU A 52 -7.47 14.11 -9.69
CA GLU A 52 -6.89 15.22 -8.93
C GLU A 52 -7.75 15.62 -7.72
N THR A 53 -9.04 15.27 -7.75
CA THR A 53 -9.99 15.55 -6.65
C THR A 53 -10.06 14.44 -5.61
N ALA A 54 -9.35 13.31 -5.81
CA ALA A 54 -9.31 12.23 -4.83
C ALA A 54 -8.67 12.71 -3.52
N LYS A 55 -9.19 12.26 -2.37
CA LYS A 55 -8.66 12.66 -1.05
C LYS A 55 -7.18 12.39 -0.91
N ILE A 56 -6.70 11.23 -1.38
CA ILE A 56 -5.27 10.90 -1.35
C ILE A 56 -4.39 11.94 -2.06
N VAL A 57 -4.95 12.73 -2.98
CA VAL A 57 -4.25 13.79 -3.71
C VAL A 57 -4.42 15.15 -3.04
N THR A 58 -5.64 15.47 -2.58
CA THR A 58 -5.98 16.79 -2.05
C THR A 58 -5.53 17.02 -0.61
N GLU A 59 -5.29 15.96 0.16
CA GLU A 59 -4.74 16.05 1.51
C GLU A 59 -3.29 16.60 1.49
N PRO A 60 -2.85 17.31 2.53
CA PRO A 60 -1.49 17.83 2.62
C PRO A 60 -0.42 16.75 2.47
N GLY A 61 0.68 17.07 1.79
CA GLY A 61 1.80 16.18 1.54
C GLY A 61 1.90 15.72 0.09
N ARG A 62 2.95 14.96 -0.21
CA ARG A 62 3.25 14.51 -1.57
C ARG A 62 2.44 13.29 -1.95
N CYS A 63 1.95 13.27 -3.19
CA CYS A 63 1.31 12.12 -3.81
C CYS A 63 1.99 11.79 -5.14
N ILE A 64 2.39 10.54 -5.35
CA ILE A 64 3.01 10.04 -6.58
C ILE A 64 2.12 8.96 -7.17
N ALA A 65 1.82 9.06 -8.46
CA ALA A 65 1.17 8.00 -9.21
C ALA A 65 2.18 7.32 -10.13
N TYR A 66 2.33 5.99 -10.02
CA TYR A 66 3.10 5.19 -10.96
C TYR A 66 2.21 4.69 -12.08
N ARG A 67 2.58 5.03 -13.31
CA ARG A 67 1.88 4.63 -14.55
C ARG A 67 2.78 3.79 -15.43
N LEU A 68 2.17 3.02 -16.33
CA LEU A 68 2.94 2.34 -17.37
C LEU A 68 3.51 3.34 -18.37
N ASP A 69 4.69 3.04 -18.87
CA ASP A 69 5.27 3.75 -20.00
C ASP A 69 4.34 3.60 -21.21
N GLY A 70 4.00 4.74 -21.82
CA GLY A 70 3.01 4.80 -22.92
C GLY A 70 1.53 4.94 -22.49
N ALA A 71 1.20 4.90 -21.20
CA ALA A 71 -0.13 5.32 -20.74
C ALA A 71 -0.31 6.84 -21.00
N ASN A 72 -1.56 7.26 -21.33
CA ASN A 72 -1.89 8.68 -21.57
C ASN A 72 -1.42 9.55 -20.40
N SER A 73 -0.24 10.15 -20.57
CA SER A 73 0.43 10.95 -19.55
C SER A 73 0.22 12.46 -19.76
N SER A 74 -0.97 12.85 -20.18
CA SER A 74 -1.35 14.28 -20.17
C SER A 74 -1.58 14.73 -18.72
N VAL A 75 -0.51 14.71 -17.93
CA VAL A 75 -0.50 15.42 -16.65
C VAL A 75 -0.11 16.84 -16.97
N GLU A 76 -1.02 17.77 -16.75
CA GLU A 76 -0.70 19.18 -16.85
C GLU A 76 0.43 19.50 -15.86
N ALA A 77 1.33 20.41 -16.23
CA ALA A 77 2.45 20.82 -15.36
C ALA A 77 1.99 21.43 -14.03
N SER A 78 0.71 21.78 -13.91
CA SER A 78 0.05 22.30 -12.72
C SER A 78 -0.60 21.21 -11.82
N SER A 79 -0.57 19.95 -12.24
CA SER A 79 -1.21 18.86 -11.48
C SER A 79 -0.56 18.67 -10.10
N PRO A 80 -1.35 18.48 -9.05
CA PRO A 80 -0.84 18.12 -7.72
C PRO A 80 -0.29 16.70 -7.66
N ILE A 81 -0.50 15.89 -8.71
CA ILE A 81 -0.04 14.51 -8.80
C ILE A 81 1.31 14.47 -9.50
N ALA A 82 2.36 14.06 -8.79
CA ALA A 82 3.62 13.71 -9.41
C ALA A 82 3.45 12.34 -10.12
N VAL A 83 3.63 12.31 -11.44
CA VAL A 83 3.54 11.06 -12.20
C VAL A 83 4.94 10.53 -12.47
N ARG A 84 5.14 9.23 -12.21
CA ARG A 84 6.34 8.49 -12.61
C ARG A 84 5.95 7.34 -13.52
N LEU A 85 6.80 7.07 -14.49
CA LEU A 85 6.64 5.94 -15.40
C LEU A 85 7.41 4.75 -14.84
N ALA A 86 6.80 3.58 -14.88
CA ALA A 86 7.44 2.33 -14.52
C ALA A 86 7.22 1.29 -15.63
N PRO A 87 8.19 0.39 -15.84
CA PRO A 87 8.05 -0.66 -16.83
C PRO A 87 6.90 -1.61 -16.48
N ASN A 88 6.44 -2.36 -17.49
CA ASN A 88 5.48 -3.44 -17.29
C ASN A 88 6.13 -4.57 -16.49
N SER A 89 5.38 -5.21 -15.61
CA SER A 89 5.80 -6.40 -14.85
C SER A 89 6.14 -7.62 -15.72
N GLY A 90 5.77 -7.59 -16.99
CA GLY A 90 5.97 -8.71 -17.92
C GLY A 90 4.88 -9.78 -17.85
N GLU A 91 3.85 -9.59 -17.03
CA GLU A 91 2.69 -10.46 -16.93
C GLU A 91 1.73 -10.29 -18.12
N SER A 92 0.80 -11.22 -18.28
CA SER A 92 -0.25 -11.14 -19.31
C SER A 92 -1.17 -9.93 -19.15
N VAL A 93 -1.26 -9.37 -17.95
CA VAL A 93 -1.98 -8.14 -17.65
C VAL A 93 -0.97 -7.00 -17.49
N SER A 94 -1.15 -5.93 -18.27
CA SER A 94 -0.28 -4.75 -18.20
C SER A 94 -0.38 -4.04 -16.85
N ARG A 95 0.62 -4.23 -16.00
CA ARG A 95 0.77 -3.63 -14.66
C ARG A 95 2.16 -3.07 -14.48
N VAL A 96 2.30 -2.05 -13.65
CA VAL A 96 3.61 -1.52 -13.27
C VAL A 96 4.42 -2.57 -12.51
N SER A 97 5.73 -2.63 -12.75
CA SER A 97 6.65 -3.49 -12.02
C SER A 97 6.78 -3.03 -10.57
N LEU A 98 6.40 -3.90 -9.62
CA LEU A 98 6.49 -3.59 -8.19
C LEU A 98 7.93 -3.36 -7.75
N LEU A 99 8.87 -4.18 -8.23
CA LEU A 99 10.29 -4.03 -7.93
C LEU A 99 10.81 -2.68 -8.39
N SER A 100 10.52 -2.27 -9.64
CA SER A 100 10.96 -0.97 -10.17
C SER A 100 10.34 0.21 -9.43
N VAL A 101 9.11 0.06 -8.90
CA VAL A 101 8.49 1.07 -8.04
C VAL A 101 9.26 1.20 -6.72
N LEU A 102 9.59 0.09 -6.07
CA LEU A 102 10.34 0.10 -4.81
C LEU A 102 11.76 0.67 -5.00
N GLU A 103 12.46 0.28 -6.06
CA GLU A 103 13.77 0.83 -6.43
C GLU A 103 13.68 2.35 -6.63
N SER A 104 12.71 2.82 -7.41
CA SER A 104 12.48 4.25 -7.63
C SER A 104 12.18 5.02 -6.34
N LEU A 105 11.42 4.45 -5.41
CA LEU A 105 11.13 5.07 -4.11
C LEU A 105 12.38 5.13 -3.22
N ALA A 106 13.22 4.09 -3.24
CA ALA A 106 14.46 4.07 -2.50
C ALA A 106 15.47 5.10 -3.04
N GLU A 107 15.65 5.16 -4.36
CA GLU A 107 16.65 6.01 -5.01
C GLU A 107 16.26 7.48 -5.05
N LEU A 108 15.00 7.80 -5.36
CA LEU A 108 14.56 9.18 -5.61
C LEU A 108 13.89 9.84 -4.41
N ASP A 109 13.37 9.07 -3.46
CA ASP A 109 12.66 9.59 -2.29
C ASP A 109 13.30 9.13 -0.97
N GLU A 110 14.43 8.42 -1.03
CA GLU A 110 15.18 7.92 0.14
C GLU A 110 14.29 7.08 1.08
N CYS A 111 13.29 6.37 0.51
CA CYS A 111 12.38 5.54 1.28
C CYS A 111 13.07 4.25 1.73
N ASN A 112 13.21 4.05 3.04
CA ASN A 112 13.77 2.83 3.62
C ASN A 112 12.70 1.78 3.94
N GLU A 113 11.46 2.22 4.13
CA GLU A 113 10.32 1.38 4.46
C GLU A 113 9.10 1.80 3.66
N VAL A 114 8.33 0.83 3.21
CA VAL A 114 7.09 1.05 2.46
C VAL A 114 5.96 0.27 3.12
N LEU A 115 4.96 1.00 3.61
CA LEU A 115 3.70 0.41 4.06
C LEU A 115 2.77 0.22 2.87
N VAL A 116 2.34 -1.02 2.63
CA VAL A 116 1.35 -1.36 1.60
C VAL A 116 -0.01 -1.55 2.26
N GLU A 117 -0.92 -0.62 2.00
CA GLU A 117 -2.33 -0.70 2.42
C GLU A 117 -3.17 -0.80 1.15
N ALA A 118 -3.56 -2.01 0.77
CA ALA A 118 -4.17 -2.26 -0.52
C ALA A 118 -5.20 -3.39 -0.46
N GLY A 119 -5.99 -3.49 -1.53
CA GLY A 119 -6.91 -4.62 -1.69
C GLY A 119 -6.17 -5.93 -2.00
N ALA A 120 -6.89 -7.03 -1.93
CA ALA A 120 -6.38 -8.40 -2.00
C ALA A 120 -5.42 -8.65 -3.18
N THR A 121 -5.73 -8.12 -4.36
CA THR A 121 -4.94 -8.35 -5.58
C THR A 121 -3.53 -7.76 -5.47
N LEU A 122 -3.42 -6.50 -5.05
CA LEU A 122 -2.10 -5.86 -4.95
C LEU A 122 -1.30 -6.43 -3.79
N SER A 123 -1.93 -6.68 -2.63
CA SER A 123 -1.28 -7.34 -1.49
C SER A 123 -0.78 -8.73 -1.85
N GLY A 124 -1.58 -9.51 -2.58
CA GLY A 124 -1.17 -10.82 -3.12
C GLY A 124 0.03 -10.70 -4.05
N SER A 125 0.01 -9.74 -4.99
CA SER A 125 1.13 -9.53 -5.92
C SER A 125 2.45 -9.19 -5.23
N PHE A 126 2.45 -8.42 -4.14
CA PHE A 126 3.65 -8.16 -3.34
C PHE A 126 4.20 -9.43 -2.67
N ILE A 127 3.31 -10.30 -2.18
CA ILE A 127 3.70 -11.57 -1.56
C ILE A 127 4.23 -12.55 -2.61
N GLU A 128 3.53 -12.71 -3.74
CA GLU A 128 3.96 -13.58 -4.86
C GLU A 128 5.33 -13.16 -5.42
N ALA A 129 5.60 -11.85 -5.46
CA ALA A 129 6.88 -11.30 -5.90
C ALA A 129 8.00 -11.41 -4.84
N GLY A 130 7.74 -11.90 -3.63
CA GLY A 130 8.74 -11.98 -2.56
C GLY A 130 9.19 -10.62 -2.03
N LEU A 131 8.38 -9.58 -2.18
CA LEU A 131 8.73 -8.19 -1.83
C LEU A 131 8.18 -7.75 -0.47
N VAL A 132 7.77 -8.70 0.38
CA VAL A 132 7.21 -8.44 1.71
C VAL A 132 8.21 -8.82 2.78
N GLY A 133 8.65 -7.88 3.60
CA GLY A 133 9.48 -8.16 4.78
C GLY A 133 8.67 -8.49 6.03
N GLU A 134 7.47 -7.94 6.13
CA GLU A 134 6.56 -8.15 7.25
C GLU A 134 5.11 -8.05 6.79
N LEU A 135 4.26 -8.98 7.24
CA LEU A 135 2.83 -8.98 7.01
C LEU A 135 2.10 -8.79 8.35
N ILE A 136 1.33 -7.73 8.45
CA ILE A 136 0.50 -7.44 9.63
C ILE A 136 -0.96 -7.70 9.28
N VAL A 137 -1.61 -8.59 10.03
CA VAL A 137 -3.01 -8.96 9.83
C VAL A 137 -3.82 -8.58 11.06
N TYR A 138 -4.87 -7.79 10.88
CA TYR A 138 -5.88 -7.53 11.91
C TYR A 138 -7.09 -8.42 11.68
N ILE A 139 -7.46 -9.19 12.69
CA ILE A 139 -8.58 -10.14 12.66
C ILE A 139 -9.66 -9.63 13.59
N ALA A 140 -10.73 -9.07 13.04
CA ALA A 140 -11.91 -8.72 13.80
C ALA A 140 -12.73 -9.98 14.15
N PRO A 141 -13.38 -10.06 15.34
CA PRO A 141 -14.23 -11.17 15.73
C PRO A 141 -15.59 -11.12 15.01
N LYS A 142 -15.55 -11.18 13.66
CA LYS A 142 -16.74 -11.08 12.79
C LYS A 142 -16.68 -12.15 11.71
N LEU A 143 -17.82 -12.72 11.39
CA LEU A 143 -17.98 -13.68 10.28
C LEU A 143 -18.66 -12.96 9.11
N LEU A 144 -18.01 -12.97 7.95
CA LEU A 144 -18.49 -12.28 6.74
C LEU A 144 -19.16 -13.24 5.74
N GLY A 145 -19.08 -14.56 5.97
CA GLY A 145 -19.60 -15.57 5.05
C GLY A 145 -18.72 -15.74 3.80
N SER A 146 -19.24 -16.54 2.86
CA SER A 146 -18.51 -16.92 1.63
C SER A 146 -18.35 -15.79 0.62
N ASP A 147 -19.20 -14.76 0.68
CA ASP A 147 -19.18 -13.63 -0.25
C ASP A 147 -18.21 -12.51 0.20
N GLY A 148 -17.53 -12.72 1.32
CA GLY A 148 -16.50 -11.81 1.82
C GLY A 148 -15.31 -11.73 0.84
N ARG A 149 -14.72 -10.53 0.71
CA ARG A 149 -13.49 -10.37 -0.09
C ARG A 149 -12.34 -11.13 0.58
N PRO A 150 -11.50 -11.86 -0.19
CA PRO A 150 -10.35 -12.55 0.38
C PRO A 150 -9.32 -11.53 0.92
N LEU A 151 -8.54 -11.96 1.91
CA LEU A 151 -7.42 -11.16 2.43
C LEU A 151 -6.35 -10.93 1.35
N LEU A 152 -6.05 -11.98 0.58
CA LEU A 152 -5.02 -11.99 -0.47
C LEU A 152 -5.60 -12.60 -1.74
N GLY A 153 -5.39 -11.94 -2.88
CA GLY A 153 -5.76 -12.44 -4.20
C GLY A 153 -4.54 -13.04 -4.89
N MET A 154 -4.27 -14.30 -4.58
CA MET A 154 -3.17 -15.07 -5.14
C MET A 154 -3.71 -16.17 -6.04
N SER A 155 -2.94 -16.56 -7.03
CA SER A 155 -3.30 -17.62 -8.00
C SER A 155 -2.19 -18.66 -8.10
N GLY A 156 -2.53 -19.84 -8.60
CA GLY A 156 -1.54 -20.90 -8.85
C GLY A 156 -1.17 -21.76 -7.64
N LEU A 157 -1.77 -21.54 -6.47
CA LEU A 157 -1.59 -22.39 -5.30
C LEU A 157 -2.56 -23.58 -5.39
N ASN A 158 -2.10 -24.66 -6.01
CA ASN A 158 -2.94 -25.85 -6.27
C ASN A 158 -2.72 -26.96 -5.23
N GLU A 159 -1.53 -26.97 -4.61
CA GLU A 159 -1.15 -27.98 -3.62
C GLU A 159 -0.66 -27.26 -2.33
N LEU A 160 -0.69 -27.98 -1.21
CA LEU A 160 -0.19 -27.45 0.07
C LEU A 160 1.32 -27.14 0.02
N SER A 161 2.05 -27.86 -0.83
CA SER A 161 3.48 -27.60 -1.09
C SER A 161 3.77 -26.26 -1.76
N ASP A 162 2.77 -25.66 -2.43
CA ASP A 162 2.88 -24.38 -3.11
C ASP A 162 2.66 -23.20 -2.12
N ALA A 163 2.27 -23.50 -0.87
CA ALA A 163 1.94 -22.48 0.13
C ALA A 163 3.17 -21.63 0.46
N ILE A 164 2.98 -20.32 0.48
CA ILE A 164 3.99 -19.38 0.96
C ILE A 164 3.96 -19.39 2.48
N GLU A 165 5.05 -19.83 3.09
CA GLU A 165 5.14 -19.99 4.54
C GLU A 165 5.60 -18.70 5.22
N PHE A 166 4.95 -18.39 6.33
CA PHE A 166 5.32 -17.33 7.24
C PHE A 166 5.61 -17.86 8.63
N LYS A 167 6.47 -17.18 9.37
CA LYS A 167 6.69 -17.37 10.80
C LYS A 167 5.89 -16.32 11.56
N VAL A 168 5.17 -16.73 12.60
CA VAL A 168 4.51 -15.82 13.54
C VAL A 168 5.57 -15.18 14.42
N GLU A 169 5.67 -13.85 14.40
CA GLU A 169 6.55 -13.08 15.28
C GLU A 169 5.82 -12.65 16.55
N SER A 170 4.59 -12.11 16.42
CA SER A 170 3.76 -11.76 17.58
C SER A 170 2.28 -11.94 17.31
N VAL A 171 1.53 -12.11 18.38
CA VAL A 171 0.07 -12.08 18.43
C VAL A 171 -0.33 -11.17 19.58
N GLU A 172 -1.07 -10.12 19.29
CA GLU A 172 -1.44 -9.09 20.26
C GLU A 172 -2.94 -8.79 20.17
N GLN A 173 -3.57 -8.50 21.29
CA GLN A 173 -4.94 -7.99 21.30
C GLN A 173 -4.93 -6.48 21.19
N VAL A 174 -5.64 -5.94 20.22
CA VAL A 174 -5.78 -4.49 19.97
C VAL A 174 -7.27 -4.14 20.03
N GLY A 175 -7.72 -3.65 21.15
CA GLY A 175 -9.16 -3.46 21.40
C GLY A 175 -9.92 -4.79 21.35
N ALA A 176 -10.86 -4.93 20.41
CA ALA A 176 -11.60 -6.16 20.17
C ALA A 176 -10.90 -7.09 19.15
N ASP A 177 -9.93 -6.58 18.40
CA ASP A 177 -9.28 -7.28 17.30
C ASP A 177 -8.02 -8.02 17.77
N ILE A 178 -7.58 -9.01 16.97
CA ILE A 178 -6.29 -9.68 17.14
C ILE A 178 -5.37 -9.16 16.02
N LYS A 179 -4.21 -8.64 16.41
CA LYS A 179 -3.13 -8.29 15.49
C LYS A 179 -2.13 -9.44 15.45
N VAL A 180 -1.85 -9.93 14.26
CA VAL A 180 -0.82 -10.96 14.03
C VAL A 180 0.26 -10.35 13.16
N THR A 181 1.52 -10.43 13.63
CA THR A 181 2.70 -10.02 12.87
C THR A 181 3.42 -11.27 12.36
N LEU A 182 3.68 -11.30 11.07
CA LEU A 182 4.22 -12.44 10.35
C LEU A 182 5.45 -12.02 9.53
N ARG A 183 6.45 -12.88 9.42
CA ARG A 183 7.59 -12.71 8.52
C ARG A 183 7.72 -13.88 7.57
N PRO A 184 8.11 -13.66 6.30
CA PRO A 184 8.43 -14.74 5.37
C PRO A 184 9.51 -15.66 5.95
N ARG A 185 9.43 -16.95 5.64
CA ARG A 185 10.46 -17.95 5.99
C ARG A 185 11.58 -17.98 4.97
#